data_f6dfa2604ddc0353032a4dd5d16f074c
#
_entry.id   f6dfa2604ddc0353032a4dd5d16f074c
#
_cell.length_a   1.000
_cell.length_b   1.000
_cell.length_c   1.000
_cell.angle_alpha   90.00
_cell.angle_beta   90.00
_cell.angle_gamma   90.00
#
_symmetry.space_group_name_H-M   'P 1'
#
loop_
_entity.id
_entity.type
_entity.pdbx_description
1 polymer ?
#
loop_
_entity_poly.entity_id
_entity_poly.type
_entity_poly.pdbx_seq_one_letter_code
_entity_poly.pdbx_strand_id
1 'polypeptide(L)'
;METKSQKEVNGGSFLISKIDPDQVFTPEDFSDEQRMMKEAVIEFIEREVWPNKERFEKKDYAFTESLMKKAGELGFLGIPVPENYGGMGMGFVSTMLVCDYISGATGSLSTAFGAHTGIGILPILLYGTEAQKKEFLPKLASGEWFGSYCLTEPGAGSDANSGKTKAVLSEDASHYEITGQKMWISNAGFASLFIVFARIEDDKNITGFIVPLEENNGIELGEEENKLGIHASSTRQVFFNKTKVSVENVLGERNGGFKIAMNALNVGRIKLGVACLDAQRRITTKSIEYANERIQFNKPIASFGAIKEKIAEMASSCYVAESACYRAAHDVELRIQNNLDKGMSHQEAELKGVENFAIECSLIKVGASEDIQNCADQGIQILGGMGFSSDTPMESAWRDARIGRIYEGTNEINRMLSIGLLLKKGMKGELDLMPAVMQAAMRLGSEKAKEITDGPLAQEHQLIENFKQLFLMITGNATQKYGTKLEEEQQVLQALADVLIEIYFSESAILRTLKNCNRSGLSSQEIQIAMTENYVFEAQGLITKRIKEVILHLSGENKDERIQLLEVLQKHGEYIDHPDSFGLRTKIADHLIKENKYCF
;
A
#
# COMPACT_ATOMS: atom_id res chain seq x y z
N MET A 1 17.31 -32.01 -9.13
CA MET A 1 17.01 -30.71 -9.72
C MET A 1 17.85 -29.70 -8.95
N GLU A 2 18.86 -29.11 -9.59
CA GLU A 2 19.65 -28.05 -8.96
C GLU A 2 18.73 -26.86 -8.72
N THR A 3 18.53 -26.53 -7.46
CA THR A 3 17.89 -25.26 -7.05
C THR A 3 18.76 -24.13 -7.58
N LYS A 4 18.36 -23.51 -8.72
CA LYS A 4 18.93 -22.23 -9.12
C LYS A 4 18.80 -21.29 -7.90
N SER A 5 19.94 -20.89 -7.34
CA SER A 5 20.01 -19.87 -6.30
C SER A 5 19.17 -18.68 -6.78
N GLN A 6 18.00 -18.46 -6.18
CA GLN A 6 17.20 -17.27 -6.43
C GLN A 6 18.08 -16.07 -6.08
N LYS A 7 18.29 -15.20 -7.03
CA LYS A 7 19.08 -13.98 -6.85
C LYS A 7 18.39 -13.15 -5.76
N GLU A 8 19.14 -12.74 -4.76
CA GLU A 8 18.62 -11.97 -3.63
C GLU A 8 18.00 -10.65 -4.13
N VAL A 9 16.68 -10.51 -3.98
CA VAL A 9 15.95 -9.30 -4.37
C VAL A 9 16.05 -8.28 -3.25
N ASN A 10 16.39 -7.04 -3.58
CA ASN A 10 16.49 -5.91 -2.67
C ASN A 10 15.50 -4.82 -3.06
N GLY A 11 14.93 -4.13 -2.08
CA GLY A 11 14.05 -2.99 -2.35
C GLY A 11 14.76 -1.90 -3.16
N GLY A 12 14.10 -1.42 -4.21
CA GLY A 12 14.63 -0.49 -5.20
C GLY A 12 15.39 -1.17 -6.36
N SER A 13 15.70 -2.48 -6.27
CA SER A 13 16.49 -3.17 -7.29
C SER A 13 15.76 -3.31 -8.65
N PHE A 14 14.45 -3.20 -8.67
CA PHE A 14 13.65 -3.22 -9.90
C PHE A 14 14.07 -2.15 -10.93
N LEU A 15 14.65 -1.04 -10.45
CA LEU A 15 15.17 0.03 -11.31
C LEU A 15 16.45 -0.34 -12.08
N ILE A 16 17.26 -1.22 -11.52
CA ILE A 16 18.63 -1.50 -12.00
C ILE A 16 18.86 -2.97 -12.38
N SER A 17 17.89 -3.83 -12.09
CA SER A 17 17.96 -5.27 -12.40
C SER A 17 16.96 -5.64 -13.47
N LYS A 18 17.38 -6.56 -14.35
CA LYS A 18 16.44 -7.21 -15.26
C LYS A 18 15.75 -8.33 -14.50
N ILE A 19 14.42 -8.35 -14.54
CA ILE A 19 13.59 -9.31 -13.82
C ILE A 19 13.00 -10.30 -14.83
N ASP A 20 13.11 -11.59 -14.49
CA ASP A 20 12.50 -12.67 -15.27
C ASP A 20 11.01 -12.79 -14.88
N PRO A 21 10.06 -12.77 -15.81
CA PRO A 21 8.64 -12.92 -15.51
C PRO A 21 8.32 -14.15 -14.66
N ASP A 22 9.00 -15.27 -14.88
CA ASP A 22 8.75 -16.52 -14.16
C ASP A 22 9.17 -16.45 -12.67
N GLN A 23 9.97 -15.44 -12.27
CA GLN A 23 10.41 -15.22 -10.89
C GLN A 23 9.48 -14.31 -10.07
N VAL A 24 8.52 -13.64 -10.72
CA VAL A 24 7.59 -12.74 -10.03
C VAL A 24 6.41 -13.54 -9.48
N PHE A 25 6.05 -13.30 -8.23
CA PHE A 25 4.82 -13.87 -7.67
C PHE A 25 3.59 -13.11 -8.16
N THR A 26 2.54 -13.85 -8.46
CA THR A 26 1.27 -13.32 -8.96
C THR A 26 0.10 -14.00 -8.25
N PRO A 27 -1.12 -13.44 -8.25
CA PRO A 27 -2.28 -14.08 -7.63
C PRO A 27 -2.58 -15.48 -8.16
N GLU A 28 -2.15 -15.79 -9.38
CA GLU A 28 -2.28 -17.11 -9.98
C GLU A 28 -1.36 -18.16 -9.34
N ASP A 29 -0.39 -17.72 -8.52
CA ASP A 29 0.56 -18.59 -7.80
C ASP A 29 0.09 -18.97 -6.38
N PHE A 30 -1.06 -18.47 -5.93
CA PHE A 30 -1.57 -18.83 -4.60
C PHE A 30 -1.61 -20.35 -4.41
N SER A 31 -1.11 -20.82 -3.26
CA SER A 31 -1.20 -22.21 -2.83
C SER A 31 -2.65 -22.62 -2.60
N ASP A 32 -2.92 -23.93 -2.49
CA ASP A 32 -4.24 -24.44 -2.19
C ASP A 32 -4.73 -23.93 -0.82
N GLU A 33 -3.84 -23.85 0.17
CA GLU A 33 -4.13 -23.30 1.48
C GLU A 33 -4.52 -21.80 1.41
N GLN A 34 -3.76 -21.00 0.62
CA GLN A 34 -4.10 -19.60 0.38
C GLN A 34 -5.44 -19.43 -0.35
N ARG A 35 -5.74 -20.31 -1.30
CA ARG A 35 -7.06 -20.32 -1.98
C ARG A 35 -8.20 -20.63 -1.01
N MET A 36 -8.04 -21.64 -0.17
CA MET A 36 -9.04 -21.98 0.87
C MET A 36 -9.23 -20.81 1.85
N MET A 37 -8.15 -20.14 2.26
CA MET A 37 -8.23 -18.97 3.12
C MET A 37 -8.96 -17.81 2.44
N LYS A 38 -8.66 -17.53 1.17
CA LYS A 38 -9.39 -16.56 0.35
C LYS A 38 -10.91 -16.83 0.36
N GLU A 39 -11.29 -18.08 0.09
CA GLU A 39 -12.69 -18.48 0.08
C GLU A 39 -13.36 -18.28 1.45
N ALA A 40 -12.68 -18.63 2.54
CA ALA A 40 -13.20 -18.43 3.89
C ALA A 40 -13.40 -16.94 4.23
N VAL A 41 -12.49 -16.06 3.84
CA VAL A 41 -12.65 -14.62 4.04
C VAL A 41 -13.81 -14.07 3.19
N ILE A 42 -13.91 -14.48 1.93
CA ILE A 42 -15.02 -14.07 1.04
C ILE A 42 -16.35 -14.52 1.64
N GLU A 43 -16.45 -15.78 2.12
CA GLU A 43 -17.67 -16.28 2.76
C GLU A 43 -18.04 -15.46 4.00
N PHE A 44 -17.07 -15.11 4.83
CA PHE A 44 -17.30 -14.24 5.99
C PHE A 44 -17.85 -12.88 5.57
N ILE A 45 -17.26 -12.26 4.55
CA ILE A 45 -17.70 -10.96 4.03
C ILE A 45 -19.11 -11.02 3.46
N GLU A 46 -19.40 -12.02 2.64
CA GLU A 46 -20.72 -12.16 1.98
C GLU A 46 -21.86 -12.48 2.96
N ARG A 47 -21.57 -13.24 4.03
CA ARG A 47 -22.60 -13.63 5.02
C ARG A 47 -22.80 -12.61 6.13
N GLU A 48 -21.71 -12.06 6.66
CA GLU A 48 -21.75 -11.28 7.89
C GLU A 48 -21.69 -9.78 7.65
N VAL A 49 -20.95 -9.32 6.63
CA VAL A 49 -20.64 -7.91 6.42
C VAL A 49 -21.55 -7.28 5.37
N TRP A 50 -21.54 -7.85 4.17
CA TRP A 50 -22.22 -7.27 3.01
C TRP A 50 -23.72 -7.04 3.21
N PRO A 51 -24.51 -7.98 3.77
CA PRO A 51 -25.94 -7.77 4.01
C PRO A 51 -26.25 -6.70 5.06
N ASN A 52 -25.26 -6.32 5.86
CA ASN A 52 -25.42 -5.42 7.00
C ASN A 52 -24.76 -4.03 6.78
N LYS A 53 -24.46 -3.65 5.53
CA LYS A 53 -23.74 -2.41 5.22
C LYS A 53 -24.37 -1.14 5.80
N GLU A 54 -25.68 -1.04 5.85
CA GLU A 54 -26.39 0.09 6.43
C GLU A 54 -26.04 0.34 7.91
N ARG A 55 -25.63 -0.68 8.66
CA ARG A 55 -25.26 -0.52 10.07
C ARG A 55 -23.98 0.32 10.22
N PHE A 56 -23.05 0.22 9.27
CA PHE A 56 -21.84 1.03 9.28
C PHE A 56 -22.15 2.52 9.06
N GLU A 57 -23.06 2.82 8.14
CA GLU A 57 -23.48 4.20 7.92
C GLU A 57 -24.24 4.79 9.13
N LYS A 58 -24.91 3.96 9.90
CA LYS A 58 -25.58 4.33 11.16
C LYS A 58 -24.63 4.40 12.37
N LYS A 59 -23.32 4.29 12.15
CA LYS A 59 -22.27 4.35 13.20
C LYS A 59 -22.44 3.26 14.28
N ASP A 60 -22.83 2.03 13.87
CA ASP A 60 -22.98 0.91 14.80
C ASP A 60 -21.60 0.32 15.14
N TYR A 61 -20.92 0.95 16.09
CA TYR A 61 -19.59 0.54 16.55
C TYR A 61 -19.59 -0.83 17.21
N ALA A 62 -20.67 -1.17 17.95
CA ALA A 62 -20.81 -2.47 18.58
C ALA A 62 -20.89 -3.60 17.54
N PHE A 63 -21.49 -3.31 16.38
CA PHE A 63 -21.51 -4.27 15.27
C PHE A 63 -20.10 -4.48 14.70
N THR A 64 -19.34 -3.41 14.47
CA THR A 64 -17.96 -3.52 14.01
C THR A 64 -17.10 -4.34 14.99
N GLU A 65 -17.23 -4.08 16.31
CA GLU A 65 -16.57 -4.88 17.35
C GLU A 65 -16.96 -6.36 17.27
N SER A 66 -18.26 -6.65 17.09
CA SER A 66 -18.74 -8.04 16.98
C SER A 66 -18.17 -8.79 15.78
N LEU A 67 -18.00 -8.09 14.63
CA LEU A 67 -17.35 -8.64 13.45
C LEU A 67 -15.86 -8.89 13.67
N MET A 68 -15.20 -8.01 14.40
CA MET A 68 -13.79 -8.19 14.77
C MET A 68 -13.61 -9.41 15.68
N LYS A 69 -14.53 -9.67 16.63
CA LYS A 69 -14.54 -10.88 17.46
C LYS A 69 -14.69 -12.14 16.61
N LYS A 70 -15.67 -12.15 15.69
CA LYS A 70 -15.85 -13.26 14.74
C LYS A 70 -14.61 -13.48 13.85
N ALA A 71 -13.96 -12.41 13.37
CA ALA A 71 -12.72 -12.51 12.62
C ALA A 71 -11.59 -13.15 13.45
N GLY A 72 -11.54 -12.87 14.76
CA GLY A 72 -10.63 -13.52 15.71
C GLY A 72 -10.92 -14.99 15.88
N GLU A 73 -12.20 -15.38 16.09
CA GLU A 73 -12.64 -16.77 16.18
C GLU A 73 -12.29 -17.59 14.92
N LEU A 74 -12.28 -16.94 13.74
CA LEU A 74 -11.86 -17.54 12.47
C LEU A 74 -10.34 -17.51 12.25
N GLY A 75 -9.56 -16.96 13.19
CA GLY A 75 -8.09 -16.85 13.11
C GLY A 75 -7.58 -15.70 12.25
N PHE A 76 -8.43 -14.89 11.61
CA PHE A 76 -8.01 -13.84 10.68
C PHE A 76 -7.22 -12.71 11.34
N LEU A 77 -7.36 -12.51 12.65
CA LEU A 77 -6.59 -11.50 13.39
C LEU A 77 -5.15 -11.94 13.70
N GLY A 78 -4.90 -13.24 13.76
CA GLY A 78 -3.64 -13.84 14.17
C GLY A 78 -2.79 -14.42 13.03
N ILE A 79 -3.05 -14.08 11.76
CA ILE A 79 -2.36 -14.69 10.60
C ILE A 79 -0.83 -14.70 10.75
N PRO A 80 -0.12 -13.56 10.98
CA PRO A 80 1.33 -13.54 11.08
C PRO A 80 1.85 -13.90 12.49
N VAL A 81 0.96 -14.01 13.47
CA VAL A 81 1.35 -14.32 14.84
C VAL A 81 1.75 -15.80 14.93
N PRO A 82 2.95 -16.14 15.44
CA PRO A 82 3.38 -17.54 15.58
C PRO A 82 2.43 -18.39 16.43
N GLU A 83 2.32 -19.68 16.11
CA GLU A 83 1.42 -20.63 16.78
C GLU A 83 1.65 -20.70 18.32
N ASN A 84 2.89 -20.60 18.78
CA ASN A 84 3.23 -20.60 20.21
C ASN A 84 2.69 -19.37 20.97
N TYR A 85 2.18 -18.36 20.25
CA TYR A 85 1.46 -17.21 20.79
C TYR A 85 -0.01 -17.17 20.36
N GLY A 86 -0.55 -18.30 19.91
CA GLY A 86 -1.97 -18.45 19.59
C GLY A 86 -2.41 -17.94 18.21
N GLY A 87 -1.47 -17.63 17.32
CA GLY A 87 -1.73 -17.27 15.94
C GLY A 87 -1.65 -18.44 14.96
N MET A 88 -1.64 -18.14 13.66
CA MET A 88 -1.56 -19.14 12.59
C MET A 88 -0.13 -19.32 12.04
N GLY A 89 0.81 -18.43 12.34
CA GLY A 89 2.20 -18.51 11.91
C GLY A 89 2.41 -18.45 10.39
N MET A 90 1.49 -17.84 9.66
CA MET A 90 1.52 -17.82 8.19
C MET A 90 2.37 -16.67 7.65
N GLY A 91 2.84 -16.83 6.41
CA GLY A 91 3.71 -15.88 5.74
C GLY A 91 3.07 -14.53 5.40
N PHE A 92 3.91 -13.65 4.86
CA PHE A 92 3.53 -12.27 4.58
C PHE A 92 2.49 -12.18 3.45
N VAL A 93 2.60 -13.03 2.40
CA VAL A 93 1.62 -13.10 1.31
C VAL A 93 0.23 -13.48 1.85
N SER A 94 0.15 -14.48 2.74
CA SER A 94 -1.13 -14.90 3.37
C SER A 94 -1.73 -13.79 4.22
N THR A 95 -0.89 -13.03 4.93
CA THR A 95 -1.32 -11.84 5.69
C THR A 95 -1.93 -10.78 4.77
N MET A 96 -1.29 -10.52 3.62
CA MET A 96 -1.81 -9.56 2.64
C MET A 96 -3.09 -10.06 2.00
N LEU A 97 -3.20 -11.35 1.67
CA LEU A 97 -4.39 -11.95 1.09
C LEU A 97 -5.62 -11.78 1.99
N VAL A 98 -5.50 -12.06 3.29
CA VAL A 98 -6.62 -11.81 4.23
C VAL A 98 -6.95 -10.32 4.32
N CYS A 99 -5.94 -9.45 4.35
CA CYS A 99 -6.14 -8.00 4.37
C CYS A 99 -6.88 -7.50 3.12
N ASP A 100 -6.58 -8.03 1.94
CA ASP A 100 -7.24 -7.71 0.67
C ASP A 100 -8.75 -7.97 0.78
N TYR A 101 -9.12 -9.22 0.97
CA TYR A 101 -10.52 -9.64 0.87
C TYR A 101 -11.39 -9.20 2.06
N ILE A 102 -10.84 -9.09 3.27
CA ILE A 102 -11.61 -8.60 4.44
C ILE A 102 -11.95 -7.11 4.30
N SER A 103 -11.17 -6.37 3.51
CA SER A 103 -11.31 -4.92 3.32
C SER A 103 -12.33 -4.52 2.25
N GLY A 104 -12.80 -5.48 1.43
CA GLY A 104 -13.54 -5.17 0.21
C GLY A 104 -14.96 -4.64 0.41
N ALA A 105 -15.60 -4.89 1.53
CA ALA A 105 -17.00 -4.54 1.72
C ALA A 105 -17.23 -3.13 2.27
N THR A 106 -16.39 -2.65 3.16
CA THR A 106 -16.52 -1.33 3.80
C THR A 106 -15.19 -0.87 4.40
N GLY A 107 -14.90 0.41 4.25
CA GLY A 107 -13.73 1.03 4.86
C GLY A 107 -13.77 1.03 6.39
N SER A 108 -14.95 0.95 7.01
CA SER A 108 -15.09 0.88 8.47
C SER A 108 -14.47 -0.40 9.04
N LEU A 109 -14.82 -1.57 8.49
CA LEU A 109 -14.23 -2.86 8.92
C LEU A 109 -12.75 -2.93 8.51
N SER A 110 -12.42 -2.52 7.29
CA SER A 110 -11.04 -2.46 6.78
C SER A 110 -10.13 -1.69 7.73
N THR A 111 -10.57 -0.51 8.18
CA THR A 111 -9.79 0.34 9.10
C THR A 111 -9.66 -0.31 10.49
N ALA A 112 -10.74 -0.87 11.02
CA ALA A 112 -10.71 -1.55 12.33
C ALA A 112 -9.76 -2.75 12.31
N PHE A 113 -9.85 -3.58 11.27
CA PHE A 113 -8.99 -4.74 11.06
C PHE A 113 -7.52 -4.32 10.85
N GLY A 114 -7.28 -3.36 9.96
CA GLY A 114 -5.94 -2.87 9.65
C GLY A 114 -5.24 -2.23 10.85
N ALA A 115 -5.96 -1.42 11.63
CA ALA A 115 -5.43 -0.81 12.85
C ALA A 115 -5.05 -1.87 13.89
N HIS A 116 -5.90 -2.86 14.12
CA HIS A 116 -5.62 -3.92 15.07
C HIS A 116 -4.46 -4.82 14.61
N THR A 117 -4.54 -5.41 13.42
CA THR A 117 -3.56 -6.39 12.92
C THR A 117 -2.26 -5.77 12.41
N GLY A 118 -2.30 -4.50 11.99
CA GLY A 118 -1.14 -3.77 11.46
C GLY A 118 -0.35 -3.00 12.51
N ILE A 119 -1.01 -2.17 13.29
CA ILE A 119 -0.34 -1.25 14.22
C ILE A 119 -0.67 -1.52 15.70
N GLY A 120 -1.65 -2.38 15.99
CA GLY A 120 -1.95 -2.87 17.33
C GLY A 120 -1.09 -4.09 17.72
N ILE A 121 -1.02 -5.11 16.85
CA ILE A 121 -0.29 -6.37 17.10
C ILE A 121 1.20 -6.27 16.75
N LEU A 122 1.53 -5.75 15.57
CA LEU A 122 2.91 -5.80 15.03
C LEU A 122 3.96 -5.15 15.92
N PRO A 123 3.73 -4.02 16.60
CA PRO A 123 4.74 -3.47 17.49
C PRO A 123 5.16 -4.44 18.60
N ILE A 124 4.21 -5.21 19.16
CA ILE A 124 4.51 -6.23 20.18
C ILE A 124 5.22 -7.42 19.55
N LEU A 125 4.75 -7.90 18.39
CA LEU A 125 5.37 -9.02 17.67
C LEU A 125 6.83 -8.72 17.31
N LEU A 126 7.09 -7.51 16.81
CA LEU A 126 8.39 -7.12 16.26
C LEU A 126 9.38 -6.55 17.30
N TYR A 127 8.91 -6.04 18.43
CA TYR A 127 9.76 -5.37 19.41
C TYR A 127 9.53 -5.80 20.84
N GLY A 128 8.48 -6.58 21.10
CA GLY A 128 8.17 -7.09 22.44
C GLY A 128 9.20 -8.11 22.94
N THR A 129 9.39 -8.12 24.25
CA THR A 129 10.11 -9.20 24.94
C THR A 129 9.28 -10.49 24.89
N GLU A 130 9.90 -11.62 25.18
CA GLU A 130 9.20 -12.90 25.25
C GLU A 130 8.08 -12.92 26.27
N ALA A 131 8.24 -12.20 27.40
CA ALA A 131 7.19 -12.04 28.42
C ALA A 131 6.00 -11.26 27.85
N GLN A 132 6.26 -10.10 27.22
CA GLN A 132 5.22 -9.27 26.60
C GLN A 132 4.47 -10.01 25.49
N LYS A 133 5.18 -10.75 24.63
CA LYS A 133 4.57 -11.55 23.57
C LYS A 133 3.64 -12.62 24.14
N LYS A 134 4.09 -13.37 25.14
CA LYS A 134 3.28 -14.42 25.79
C LYS A 134 2.05 -13.86 26.52
N GLU A 135 2.15 -12.69 27.06
CA GLU A 135 1.06 -12.05 27.78
C GLU A 135 -0.01 -11.48 26.86
N PHE A 136 0.41 -10.75 25.79
CA PHE A 136 -0.51 -9.94 25.01
C PHE A 136 -0.92 -10.56 23.67
N LEU A 137 -0.02 -11.25 22.96
CA LEU A 137 -0.33 -11.74 21.61
C LEU A 137 -1.47 -12.76 21.55
N PRO A 138 -1.62 -13.74 22.49
CA PRO A 138 -2.72 -14.67 22.43
C PRO A 138 -4.09 -14.00 22.51
N LYS A 139 -4.24 -12.98 23.37
CA LYS A 139 -5.49 -12.25 23.54
C LYS A 139 -5.80 -11.37 22.32
N LEU A 140 -4.78 -10.80 21.69
CA LEU A 140 -4.93 -9.97 20.49
C LEU A 140 -5.21 -10.84 19.26
N ALA A 141 -4.54 -11.97 19.09
CA ALA A 141 -4.74 -12.87 17.97
C ALA A 141 -6.13 -13.54 17.97
N SER A 142 -6.66 -13.85 19.15
CA SER A 142 -8.01 -14.45 19.30
C SER A 142 -9.16 -13.44 19.19
N GLY A 143 -8.88 -12.13 19.27
CA GLY A 143 -9.93 -11.10 19.36
C GLY A 143 -10.58 -10.97 20.74
N GLU A 144 -10.00 -11.57 21.77
CA GLU A 144 -10.37 -11.32 23.17
C GLU A 144 -10.06 -9.86 23.54
N TRP A 145 -8.90 -9.37 23.10
CA TRP A 145 -8.48 -7.99 23.25
C TRP A 145 -8.27 -7.34 21.90
N PHE A 146 -8.50 -6.01 21.83
CA PHE A 146 -8.20 -5.21 20.66
C PHE A 146 -7.15 -4.16 20.96
N GLY A 147 -6.21 -4.00 20.02
CA GLY A 147 -5.15 -3.01 20.11
C GLY A 147 -5.48 -1.73 19.36
N SER A 148 -5.04 -0.61 19.94
CA SER A 148 -5.02 0.72 19.34
C SER A 148 -3.62 1.30 19.33
N TYR A 149 -3.37 2.29 18.46
CA TYR A 149 -2.05 2.86 18.23
C TYR A 149 -2.06 4.36 18.47
N CYS A 150 -1.42 4.79 19.55
CA CYS A 150 -1.44 6.15 20.06
C CYS A 150 -0.13 6.90 19.71
N LEU A 151 0.04 7.25 18.42
CA LEU A 151 1.16 8.04 17.93
C LEU A 151 0.77 9.51 17.75
N THR A 152 -0.27 9.77 16.96
CA THR A 152 -0.69 11.12 16.54
C THR A 152 -1.15 11.99 17.70
N GLU A 153 -0.71 13.25 17.73
CA GLU A 153 -1.13 14.27 18.69
C GLU A 153 -1.66 15.50 17.95
N PRO A 154 -2.39 16.42 18.63
CA PRO A 154 -2.90 17.64 18.00
C PRO A 154 -1.85 18.49 17.29
N GLY A 155 -0.60 18.46 17.76
CA GLY A 155 0.54 19.19 17.17
C GLY A 155 1.56 18.32 16.45
N ALA A 156 1.33 17.00 16.32
CA ALA A 156 2.29 16.06 15.75
C ALA A 156 1.56 15.01 14.89
N GLY A 157 1.38 15.31 13.61
CA GLY A 157 0.85 14.41 12.60
C GLY A 157 1.99 13.83 11.74
N SER A 158 2.31 14.47 10.62
CA SER A 158 3.43 14.05 9.74
C SER A 158 4.79 14.09 10.44
N ASP A 159 5.02 15.05 11.32
CA ASP A 159 6.19 15.09 12.19
C ASP A 159 5.93 14.31 13.49
N ALA A 160 5.86 12.99 13.37
CA ALA A 160 5.46 12.10 14.46
C ALA A 160 6.43 12.13 15.67
N ASN A 161 7.73 12.44 15.42
CA ASN A 161 8.70 12.53 16.52
C ASN A 161 8.60 13.86 17.32
N SER A 162 7.74 14.80 16.95
CA SER A 162 7.53 16.07 17.66
C SER A 162 6.44 15.99 18.76
N GLY A 163 5.88 14.80 19.01
CA GLY A 163 4.87 14.57 20.05
C GLY A 163 5.30 15.06 21.44
N LYS A 164 4.34 15.56 22.23
CA LYS A 164 4.55 16.19 23.54
C LYS A 164 4.10 15.33 24.73
N THR A 165 3.45 14.19 24.48
CA THR A 165 3.08 13.25 25.53
C THR A 165 4.33 12.81 26.29
N LYS A 166 4.32 12.93 27.63
CA LYS A 166 5.44 12.66 28.53
C LYS A 166 5.18 11.42 29.39
N ALA A 167 6.25 10.71 29.69
CA ALA A 167 6.30 9.66 30.69
C ALA A 167 7.34 10.03 31.75
N VAL A 168 6.95 10.01 33.01
CA VAL A 168 7.82 10.32 34.16
C VAL A 168 7.96 9.07 35.01
N LEU A 169 9.20 8.69 35.35
CA LEU A 169 9.45 7.52 36.19
C LEU A 169 9.03 7.82 37.65
N SER A 170 8.30 6.89 38.26
CA SER A 170 7.92 6.99 39.68
C SER A 170 9.13 7.00 40.62
N GLU A 171 9.00 7.53 41.83
CA GLU A 171 10.09 7.61 42.82
C GLU A 171 10.66 6.22 43.19
N ASP A 172 9.81 5.18 43.20
CA ASP A 172 10.18 3.80 43.49
C ASP A 172 10.68 3.04 42.27
N ALA A 173 10.73 3.71 41.11
CA ALA A 173 11.12 3.15 39.83
C ALA A 173 10.32 1.91 39.36
N SER A 174 9.10 1.70 39.86
CA SER A 174 8.25 0.55 39.51
C SER A 174 7.38 0.80 38.27
N HIS A 175 7.05 2.06 37.98
CA HIS A 175 6.17 2.42 36.87
C HIS A 175 6.50 3.80 36.29
N TYR A 176 5.99 4.07 35.09
CA TYR A 176 5.93 5.39 34.48
C TYR A 176 4.54 6.00 34.67
N GLU A 177 4.46 7.31 34.89
CA GLU A 177 3.24 8.10 34.80
C GLU A 177 3.20 8.80 33.44
N ILE A 178 2.27 8.38 32.55
CA ILE A 178 2.09 8.98 31.22
C ILE A 178 1.06 10.11 31.33
N THR A 179 1.42 11.28 30.80
CA THR A 179 0.52 12.44 30.69
C THR A 179 0.57 13.03 29.29
N GLY A 180 -0.60 13.20 28.66
CA GLY A 180 -0.70 13.77 27.31
C GLY A 180 -2.03 13.48 26.65
N GLN A 181 -2.11 13.85 25.37
CA GLN A 181 -3.30 13.68 24.55
C GLN A 181 -2.93 13.09 23.20
N LYS A 182 -3.69 12.08 22.77
CA LYS A 182 -3.61 11.50 21.43
C LYS A 182 -4.91 11.74 20.68
N MET A 183 -4.85 11.83 19.37
CA MET A 183 -6.03 12.07 18.54
C MET A 183 -6.07 11.18 17.31
N TRP A 184 -7.26 11.03 16.76
CA TRP A 184 -7.54 10.16 15.61
C TRP A 184 -7.21 8.68 15.87
N ILE A 185 -7.46 8.22 17.11
CA ILE A 185 -7.07 6.85 17.51
C ILE A 185 -8.15 5.85 17.10
N SER A 186 -7.84 5.07 16.07
CA SER A 186 -8.70 4.00 15.59
C SER A 186 -8.85 2.90 16.63
N ASN A 187 -10.03 2.31 16.70
CA ASN A 187 -10.45 1.27 17.63
C ASN A 187 -10.51 1.71 19.10
N ALA A 188 -10.23 2.97 19.44
CA ALA A 188 -10.13 3.41 20.83
C ALA A 188 -11.42 3.16 21.64
N GLY A 189 -12.60 3.15 20.99
CA GLY A 189 -13.88 2.91 21.67
C GLY A 189 -14.10 1.49 22.20
N PHE A 190 -13.34 0.52 21.69
CA PHE A 190 -13.40 -0.88 22.13
C PHE A 190 -12.00 -1.51 22.37
N ALA A 191 -10.94 -0.68 22.38
CA ALA A 191 -9.58 -1.16 22.62
C ALA A 191 -9.42 -1.62 24.07
N SER A 192 -8.75 -2.76 24.24
CA SER A 192 -8.31 -3.27 25.54
C SER A 192 -6.85 -2.93 25.82
N LEU A 193 -6.11 -2.48 24.79
CA LEU A 193 -4.68 -2.20 24.87
C LEU A 193 -4.31 -1.08 23.90
N PHE A 194 -3.44 -0.17 24.38
CA PHE A 194 -2.90 0.93 23.60
C PHE A 194 -1.37 0.80 23.44
N ILE A 195 -0.88 0.90 22.21
CA ILE A 195 0.55 1.13 21.94
C ILE A 195 0.78 2.63 21.96
N VAL A 196 1.41 3.13 23.02
CA VAL A 196 1.55 4.57 23.28
C VAL A 196 2.98 5.02 23.07
N PHE A 197 3.16 6.12 22.36
CA PHE A 197 4.45 6.76 22.19
C PHE A 197 4.54 8.02 23.02
N ALA A 198 5.51 8.08 23.93
CA ALA A 198 5.74 9.21 24.83
C ALA A 198 7.23 9.49 25.00
N ARG A 199 7.59 10.71 25.39
CA ARG A 199 8.96 11.07 25.78
C ARG A 199 9.17 10.74 27.25
N ILE A 200 10.21 9.98 27.55
CA ILE A 200 10.61 9.79 28.95
C ILE A 200 11.35 11.06 29.38
N GLU A 201 10.79 11.77 30.34
CA GLU A 201 11.35 13.02 30.88
C GLU A 201 11.71 14.03 29.78
N ASP A 202 12.99 14.36 29.62
CA ASP A 202 13.50 15.30 28.63
C ASP A 202 14.23 14.62 27.44
N ASP A 203 13.92 13.35 27.21
CA ASP A 203 14.50 12.58 26.09
C ASP A 203 14.23 13.27 24.74
N LYS A 204 15.21 13.19 23.83
CA LYS A 204 15.10 13.75 22.49
C LYS A 204 14.06 13.04 21.62
N ASN A 205 13.96 11.72 21.78
CA ASN A 205 13.09 10.88 20.97
C ASN A 205 11.98 10.25 21.81
N ILE A 206 10.91 9.82 21.16
CA ILE A 206 9.82 9.08 21.78
C ILE A 206 10.23 7.63 22.09
N THR A 207 9.59 7.07 23.10
CA THR A 207 9.69 5.66 23.52
C THR A 207 8.32 5.02 23.39
N GLY A 208 8.26 3.72 23.03
CA GLY A 208 7.03 2.94 22.96
C GLY A 208 6.64 2.33 24.30
N PHE A 209 5.35 2.23 24.56
CA PHE A 209 4.77 1.62 25.76
C PHE A 209 3.59 0.74 25.39
N ILE A 210 3.45 -0.42 26.05
CA ILE A 210 2.24 -1.23 26.02
C ILE A 210 1.40 -0.83 27.21
N VAL A 211 0.21 -0.28 26.96
CA VAL A 211 -0.66 0.28 28.01
C VAL A 211 -2.01 -0.44 27.97
N PRO A 212 -2.23 -1.46 28.81
CA PRO A 212 -3.55 -2.07 28.97
C PRO A 212 -4.57 -1.03 29.49
N LEU A 213 -5.83 -1.14 29.04
CA LEU A 213 -6.94 -0.37 29.57
C LEU A 213 -7.41 -1.03 30.88
N GLU A 214 -7.14 -0.38 32.00
CA GLU A 214 -7.54 -0.83 33.31
C GLU A 214 -8.48 0.21 33.95
N GLU A 215 -9.36 -0.23 34.83
CA GLU A 215 -10.24 0.69 35.56
C GLU A 215 -9.42 1.68 36.39
N ASN A 216 -9.75 2.94 36.27
CA ASN A 216 -9.17 4.05 37.07
C ASN A 216 -7.65 4.25 36.90
N ASN A 217 -7.07 3.78 35.79
CA ASN A 217 -5.64 3.98 35.52
C ASN A 217 -5.30 5.34 34.89
N GLY A 218 -6.29 6.28 34.81
CA GLY A 218 -6.09 7.63 34.27
C GLY A 218 -6.24 7.77 32.77
N ILE A 219 -6.76 6.76 32.07
CA ILE A 219 -7.11 6.85 30.64
C ILE A 219 -8.55 7.36 30.53
N GLU A 220 -8.73 8.44 29.77
CA GLU A 220 -10.04 8.95 29.39
C GLU A 220 -10.19 8.97 27.88
N LEU A 221 -11.35 8.50 27.39
CA LEU A 221 -11.67 8.47 25.96
C LEU A 221 -12.60 9.65 25.63
N GLY A 222 -12.25 10.40 24.60
CA GLY A 222 -13.13 11.41 24.03
C GLY A 222 -14.35 10.80 23.31
N GLU A 223 -15.19 11.68 22.79
CA GLU A 223 -16.32 11.28 21.95
C GLU A 223 -15.83 10.70 20.61
N GLU A 224 -16.73 9.97 19.93
CA GLU A 224 -16.47 9.48 18.57
C GLU A 224 -16.36 10.65 17.58
N GLU A 225 -15.31 10.64 16.79
CA GLU A 225 -15.06 11.68 15.79
C GLU A 225 -16.08 11.64 14.64
N ASN A 226 -16.53 12.82 14.21
CA ASN A 226 -17.37 12.96 13.02
C ASN A 226 -16.48 13.01 11.76
N LYS A 227 -16.56 11.96 10.94
CA LYS A 227 -15.68 11.76 9.78
C LYS A 227 -16.46 11.82 8.48
N LEU A 228 -15.76 12.12 7.37
CA LEU A 228 -16.31 12.08 6.01
C LEU A 228 -16.79 10.68 5.62
N GLY A 229 -16.01 9.65 5.94
CA GLY A 229 -16.26 8.24 5.68
C GLY A 229 -15.83 7.38 6.84
N ILE A 230 -15.77 6.06 6.64
CA ILE A 230 -15.42 5.05 7.66
C ILE A 230 -16.22 5.26 8.95
N HIS A 231 -17.52 5.45 8.81
CA HIS A 231 -18.38 5.97 9.89
C HIS A 231 -18.40 5.08 11.12
N ALA A 232 -18.44 3.77 10.96
CA ALA A 232 -18.47 2.81 12.07
C ALA A 232 -17.08 2.26 12.47
N SER A 233 -15.99 2.84 11.96
CA SER A 233 -14.66 2.67 12.55
C SER A 233 -14.55 3.60 13.75
N SER A 234 -14.55 3.06 14.97
CA SER A 234 -14.36 3.87 16.18
C SER A 234 -13.07 4.66 16.07
N THR A 235 -13.17 5.97 16.30
CA THR A 235 -12.02 6.87 16.23
C THR A 235 -12.21 7.95 17.28
N ARG A 236 -11.35 7.99 18.28
CA ARG A 236 -11.48 8.90 19.42
C ARG A 236 -10.19 9.62 19.76
N GLN A 237 -10.28 10.67 20.54
CA GLN A 237 -9.16 11.21 21.30
C GLN A 237 -8.93 10.33 22.52
N VAL A 238 -7.66 10.21 22.94
CA VAL A 238 -7.28 9.47 24.14
C VAL A 238 -6.45 10.39 25.03
N PHE A 239 -6.90 10.60 26.25
CA PHE A 239 -6.23 11.41 27.25
C PHE A 239 -5.59 10.51 28.30
N PHE A 240 -4.33 10.78 28.59
CA PHE A 240 -3.54 10.12 29.63
C PHE A 240 -3.33 11.10 30.77
N ASN A 241 -3.91 10.80 31.92
CA ASN A 241 -3.90 11.68 33.11
C ASN A 241 -3.07 10.99 34.21
N LYS A 242 -1.74 11.07 34.13
CA LYS A 242 -0.81 10.32 34.98
C LYS A 242 -1.08 8.83 34.96
N THR A 243 -1.34 8.32 33.76
CA THR A 243 -1.63 6.90 33.53
C THR A 243 -0.43 6.07 33.95
N LYS A 244 -0.65 5.15 34.87
CA LYS A 244 0.40 4.27 35.41
C LYS A 244 0.67 3.12 34.45
N VAL A 245 1.93 2.93 34.11
CA VAL A 245 2.41 1.87 33.20
C VAL A 245 3.64 1.22 33.80
N SER A 246 3.63 -0.08 34.05
CA SER A 246 4.78 -0.82 34.57
C SER A 246 6.04 -0.56 33.72
N VAL A 247 7.19 -0.48 34.36
CA VAL A 247 8.48 -0.40 33.65
C VAL A 247 8.70 -1.60 32.71
N GLU A 248 8.10 -2.73 33.04
CA GLU A 248 8.15 -3.95 32.20
C GLU A 248 7.36 -3.82 30.89
N ASN A 249 6.48 -2.81 30.79
CA ASN A 249 5.68 -2.53 29.60
C ASN A 249 6.32 -1.48 28.67
N VAL A 250 7.56 -1.12 28.89
CA VAL A 250 8.35 -0.40 27.88
C VAL A 250 8.53 -1.30 26.67
N LEU A 251 8.14 -0.84 25.51
CA LEU A 251 8.22 -1.58 24.25
C LEU A 251 9.53 -1.25 23.53
N GLY A 252 10.39 -2.24 23.38
CA GLY A 252 11.71 -2.06 22.79
C GLY A 252 12.64 -1.23 23.68
N GLU A 253 13.49 -0.41 23.07
CA GLU A 253 14.50 0.38 23.78
C GLU A 253 14.00 1.81 24.09
N ARG A 254 14.46 2.40 25.19
CA ARG A 254 14.27 3.84 25.47
C ARG A 254 14.82 4.68 24.31
N ASN A 255 14.12 5.71 23.89
CA ASN A 255 14.38 6.52 22.68
C ASN A 255 14.22 5.77 21.33
N GLY A 256 13.80 4.50 21.34
CA GLY A 256 13.61 3.67 20.16
C GLY A 256 12.21 3.77 19.53
N GLY A 257 11.29 4.51 20.12
CA GLY A 257 9.88 4.56 19.72
C GLY A 257 9.67 5.02 18.28
N PHE A 258 10.46 5.96 17.78
CA PHE A 258 10.36 6.41 16.40
C PHE A 258 10.69 5.30 15.38
N LYS A 259 11.70 4.46 15.68
CA LYS A 259 12.03 3.30 14.85
C LYS A 259 10.90 2.27 14.84
N ILE A 260 10.31 2.00 16.02
CA ILE A 260 9.14 1.12 16.14
C ILE A 260 8.00 1.66 15.29
N ALA A 261 7.69 2.97 15.43
CA ALA A 261 6.62 3.62 14.69
C ALA A 261 6.83 3.51 13.17
N MET A 262 8.02 3.78 12.67
CA MET A 262 8.30 3.76 11.22
C MET A 262 8.22 2.35 10.64
N ASN A 263 8.68 1.32 11.34
CA ASN A 263 8.62 -0.05 10.84
C ASN A 263 7.19 -0.62 10.86
N ALA A 264 6.39 -0.31 11.89
CA ALA A 264 4.97 -0.62 11.89
C ALA A 264 4.24 0.07 10.74
N LEU A 265 4.57 1.35 10.45
CA LEU A 265 4.00 2.09 9.34
C LEU A 265 4.41 1.53 7.96
N ASN A 266 5.59 0.94 7.78
CA ASN A 266 5.95 0.31 6.51
C ASN A 266 5.02 -0.87 6.19
N VAL A 267 4.71 -1.73 7.18
CA VAL A 267 3.72 -2.78 7.03
C VAL A 267 2.32 -2.19 6.82
N GLY A 268 1.96 -1.15 7.58
CA GLY A 268 0.69 -0.45 7.43
C GLY A 268 0.49 0.11 6.02
N ARG A 269 1.54 0.64 5.38
CA ARG A 269 1.50 1.17 4.00
C ARG A 269 1.17 0.10 2.97
N ILE A 270 1.87 -1.03 2.98
CA ILE A 270 1.57 -2.11 2.03
C ILE A 270 0.20 -2.74 2.31
N LYS A 271 -0.18 -2.92 3.58
CA LYS A 271 -1.53 -3.37 3.98
C LYS A 271 -2.62 -2.43 3.46
N LEU A 272 -2.41 -1.11 3.55
CA LEU A 272 -3.36 -0.13 3.03
C LEU A 272 -3.51 -0.25 1.51
N GLY A 273 -2.41 -0.39 0.78
CA GLY A 273 -2.47 -0.59 -0.67
C GLY A 273 -3.24 -1.86 -1.05
N VAL A 274 -2.92 -2.96 -0.40
CA VAL A 274 -3.61 -4.25 -0.60
C VAL A 274 -5.08 -4.18 -0.21
N ALA A 275 -5.43 -3.48 0.87
CA ALA A 275 -6.81 -3.28 1.32
C ALA A 275 -7.69 -2.50 0.31
N CYS A 276 -7.09 -1.86 -0.69
CA CYS A 276 -7.81 -1.19 -1.77
C CYS A 276 -8.30 -2.16 -2.86
N LEU A 277 -7.72 -3.37 -2.99
CA LEU A 277 -7.90 -4.23 -4.17
C LEU A 277 -9.31 -4.82 -4.28
N ASP A 278 -9.81 -5.51 -3.24
CA ASP A 278 -11.15 -6.11 -3.32
C ASP A 278 -12.27 -5.06 -3.42
N ALA A 279 -12.06 -3.89 -2.81
CA ALA A 279 -12.96 -2.76 -2.98
C ALA A 279 -13.00 -2.28 -4.44
N GLN A 280 -11.86 -2.19 -5.14
CA GLN A 280 -11.82 -1.85 -6.56
C GLN A 280 -12.53 -2.90 -7.41
N ARG A 281 -12.28 -4.21 -7.17
CA ARG A 281 -12.96 -5.32 -7.86
C ARG A 281 -14.48 -5.23 -7.69
N ARG A 282 -14.95 -4.95 -6.47
CA ARG A 282 -16.38 -4.82 -6.16
C ARG A 282 -17.02 -3.58 -6.78
N ILE A 283 -16.36 -2.42 -6.71
CA ILE A 283 -16.83 -1.18 -7.34
C ILE A 283 -16.94 -1.36 -8.86
N THR A 284 -15.91 -1.94 -9.49
CA THR A 284 -15.89 -2.22 -10.92
C THR A 284 -17.02 -3.17 -11.30
N THR A 285 -17.20 -4.28 -10.57
CA THR A 285 -18.28 -5.24 -10.79
C THR A 285 -19.66 -4.57 -10.69
N LYS A 286 -19.92 -3.82 -9.62
CA LYS A 286 -21.20 -3.13 -9.44
C LYS A 286 -21.47 -2.08 -10.51
N SER A 287 -20.43 -1.42 -11.01
CA SER A 287 -20.54 -0.48 -12.12
C SER A 287 -20.92 -1.17 -13.43
N ILE A 288 -20.36 -2.35 -13.70
CA ILE A 288 -20.68 -3.17 -14.87
C ILE A 288 -22.13 -3.69 -14.80
N GLU A 289 -22.52 -4.27 -13.66
CA GLU A 289 -23.89 -4.76 -13.42
C GLU A 289 -24.91 -3.66 -13.69
N TYR A 290 -24.72 -2.49 -13.07
CA TYR A 290 -25.62 -1.34 -13.28
C TYR A 290 -25.62 -0.86 -14.74
N ALA A 291 -24.45 -0.79 -15.38
CA ALA A 291 -24.35 -0.34 -16.77
C ALA A 291 -25.08 -1.27 -17.74
N ASN A 292 -25.10 -2.58 -17.46
CA ASN A 292 -25.84 -3.58 -18.24
C ASN A 292 -27.37 -3.48 -18.05
N GLU A 293 -27.82 -3.14 -16.84
CA GLU A 293 -29.24 -3.07 -16.52
C GLU A 293 -29.87 -1.72 -16.90
N ARG A 294 -29.12 -0.62 -16.77
CA ARG A 294 -29.63 0.75 -16.99
C ARG A 294 -29.85 1.04 -18.45
N ILE A 295 -31.12 1.22 -18.83
CA ILE A 295 -31.52 1.57 -20.20
C ILE A 295 -31.63 3.10 -20.33
N GLN A 296 -30.91 3.69 -21.28
CA GLN A 296 -31.08 5.05 -21.76
C GLN A 296 -30.94 5.08 -23.29
N PHE A 297 -31.65 5.97 -23.96
CA PHE A 297 -31.68 6.03 -25.43
C PHE A 297 -32.01 4.69 -26.08
N ASN A 298 -32.91 3.91 -25.45
CA ASN A 298 -33.42 2.58 -25.86
C ASN A 298 -32.34 1.45 -25.87
N LYS A 299 -31.26 1.61 -25.14
CA LYS A 299 -30.21 0.56 -25.00
C LYS A 299 -29.49 0.63 -23.66
N PRO A 300 -28.86 -0.46 -23.19
CA PRO A 300 -28.03 -0.44 -22.00
C PRO A 300 -26.95 0.63 -22.09
N ILE A 301 -26.67 1.33 -20.96
CA ILE A 301 -25.61 2.36 -20.98
C ILE A 301 -24.22 1.75 -21.19
N ALA A 302 -24.04 0.47 -20.88
CA ALA A 302 -22.83 -0.29 -21.19
C ALA A 302 -22.47 -0.26 -22.69
N SER A 303 -23.43 -0.04 -23.59
CA SER A 303 -23.19 0.04 -25.03
C SER A 303 -22.54 1.34 -25.52
N PHE A 304 -22.45 2.36 -24.65
CA PHE A 304 -21.86 3.65 -25.01
C PHE A 304 -20.35 3.67 -24.77
N GLY A 305 -19.59 4.20 -25.73
CA GLY A 305 -18.13 4.31 -25.65
C GLY A 305 -17.64 5.04 -24.41
N ALA A 306 -18.32 6.12 -23.99
CA ALA A 306 -17.99 6.87 -22.77
C ALA A 306 -18.12 6.04 -21.47
N ILE A 307 -18.97 5.02 -21.44
CA ILE A 307 -19.10 4.09 -20.31
C ILE A 307 -18.05 2.97 -20.41
N LYS A 308 -17.82 2.45 -21.63
CA LYS A 308 -16.79 1.46 -21.90
C LYS A 308 -15.38 1.93 -21.50
N GLU A 309 -15.05 3.19 -21.82
CA GLU A 309 -13.81 3.83 -21.40
C GLU A 309 -13.60 3.73 -19.88
N LYS A 310 -14.60 4.17 -19.10
CA LYS A 310 -14.54 4.11 -17.63
C LYS A 310 -14.36 2.69 -17.07
N ILE A 311 -15.14 1.75 -17.60
CA ILE A 311 -15.05 0.32 -17.19
C ILE A 311 -13.66 -0.23 -17.49
N ALA A 312 -13.09 0.06 -18.66
CA ALA A 312 -11.78 -0.40 -19.05
C ALA A 312 -10.66 0.19 -18.18
N GLU A 313 -10.72 1.50 -17.87
CA GLU A 313 -9.77 2.17 -16.98
C GLU A 313 -9.83 1.60 -15.56
N MET A 314 -11.03 1.45 -14.99
CA MET A 314 -11.22 0.86 -13.65
C MET A 314 -10.63 -0.55 -13.59
N ALA A 315 -10.87 -1.38 -14.60
CA ALA A 315 -10.38 -2.75 -14.64
C ALA A 315 -8.86 -2.82 -14.84
N SER A 316 -8.30 -1.99 -15.72
CA SER A 316 -6.85 -1.94 -15.97
C SER A 316 -6.10 -1.52 -14.70
N SER A 317 -6.55 -0.45 -14.02
CA SER A 317 -5.94 0.01 -12.76
C SER A 317 -6.00 -1.07 -11.67
N CYS A 318 -7.13 -1.78 -11.55
CA CYS A 318 -7.30 -2.86 -10.58
C CYS A 318 -6.30 -4.00 -10.83
N TYR A 319 -6.18 -4.47 -12.09
CA TYR A 319 -5.25 -5.52 -12.49
C TYR A 319 -3.79 -5.16 -12.21
N VAL A 320 -3.43 -3.93 -12.50
CA VAL A 320 -2.07 -3.41 -12.32
C VAL A 320 -1.73 -3.23 -10.85
N ALA A 321 -2.64 -2.64 -10.05
CA ALA A 321 -2.45 -2.48 -8.61
C ALA A 321 -2.31 -3.84 -7.90
N GLU A 322 -3.12 -4.82 -8.27
CA GLU A 322 -3.03 -6.19 -7.76
C GLU A 322 -1.67 -6.82 -8.08
N SER A 323 -1.20 -6.66 -9.32
CA SER A 323 0.11 -7.17 -9.74
C SER A 323 1.25 -6.57 -8.93
N ALA A 324 1.24 -5.25 -8.69
CA ALA A 324 2.25 -4.55 -7.90
C ALA A 324 2.22 -4.95 -6.42
N CYS A 325 1.02 -5.06 -5.82
CA CYS A 325 0.84 -5.39 -4.42
C CYS A 325 1.34 -6.80 -4.08
N TYR A 326 0.95 -7.81 -4.85
CA TYR A 326 1.33 -9.21 -4.57
C TYR A 326 2.79 -9.50 -4.92
N ARG A 327 3.34 -8.84 -5.94
CA ARG A 327 4.79 -8.87 -6.20
C ARG A 327 5.58 -8.39 -4.98
N ALA A 328 5.26 -7.21 -4.47
CA ALA A 328 5.98 -6.67 -3.31
C ALA A 328 5.77 -7.50 -2.05
N ALA A 329 4.56 -8.03 -1.82
CA ALA A 329 4.28 -8.89 -0.68
C ALA A 329 5.18 -10.13 -0.68
N HIS A 330 5.34 -10.77 -1.84
CA HIS A 330 6.21 -11.94 -1.97
C HIS A 330 7.70 -11.59 -1.90
N ASP A 331 8.12 -10.47 -2.46
CA ASP A 331 9.50 -10.01 -2.36
C ASP A 331 9.91 -9.77 -0.88
N VAL A 332 9.01 -9.21 -0.08
CA VAL A 332 9.17 -9.09 1.39
C VAL A 332 9.27 -10.47 2.03
N GLU A 333 8.37 -11.40 1.69
CA GLU A 333 8.36 -12.77 2.23
C GLU A 333 9.65 -13.52 1.90
N LEU A 334 10.12 -13.47 0.66
CA LEU A 334 11.39 -14.04 0.24
C LEU A 334 12.57 -13.45 1.02
N ARG A 335 12.55 -12.15 1.28
CA ARG A 335 13.61 -11.49 2.04
C ARG A 335 13.61 -11.96 3.50
N ILE A 336 12.43 -12.10 4.10
CA ILE A 336 12.28 -12.65 5.45
C ILE A 336 12.86 -14.07 5.50
N GLN A 337 12.47 -14.93 4.54
CA GLN A 337 12.99 -16.31 4.48
C GLN A 337 14.50 -16.34 4.29
N ASN A 338 15.06 -15.54 3.39
CA ASN A 338 16.51 -15.45 3.20
C ASN A 338 17.25 -15.00 4.47
N ASN A 339 16.64 -14.12 5.27
CA ASN A 339 17.21 -13.70 6.55
C ASN A 339 17.17 -14.82 7.59
N LEU A 340 16.08 -15.61 7.64
CA LEU A 340 15.97 -16.80 8.50
C LEU A 340 17.00 -17.85 8.11
N ASP A 341 17.20 -18.13 6.82
CA ASP A 341 18.18 -19.09 6.32
C ASP A 341 19.64 -18.67 6.66
N LYS A 342 19.88 -17.38 6.84
CA LYS A 342 21.14 -16.80 7.33
C LYS A 342 21.29 -16.89 8.85
N GLY A 343 20.33 -17.47 9.56
CA GLY A 343 20.35 -17.68 11.02
C GLY A 343 19.91 -16.48 11.86
N MET A 344 19.19 -15.50 11.27
CA MET A 344 18.56 -14.42 12.05
C MET A 344 17.39 -14.97 12.86
N SER A 345 17.09 -14.33 13.99
CA SER A 345 15.84 -14.59 14.71
C SER A 345 14.63 -14.20 13.86
N HIS A 346 13.46 -14.82 14.09
CA HIS A 346 12.21 -14.46 13.38
C HIS A 346 11.94 -12.95 13.44
N GLN A 347 12.02 -12.38 14.62
CA GLN A 347 11.82 -10.96 14.86
C GLN A 347 12.75 -10.08 14.03
N GLU A 348 14.04 -10.40 14.00
CA GLU A 348 15.03 -9.64 13.24
C GLU A 348 14.86 -9.84 11.73
N ALA A 349 14.52 -11.04 11.29
CA ALA A 349 14.28 -11.37 9.89
C ALA A 349 13.09 -10.59 9.32
N GLU A 350 11.98 -10.53 10.04
CA GLU A 350 10.80 -9.75 9.67
C GLU A 350 11.10 -8.25 9.61
N LEU A 351 11.72 -7.70 10.67
CA LEU A 351 12.08 -6.28 10.71
C LEU A 351 12.94 -5.87 9.51
N LYS A 352 14.02 -6.62 9.25
CA LYS A 352 14.92 -6.33 8.12
C LYS A 352 14.28 -6.61 6.77
N GLY A 353 13.38 -7.60 6.69
CA GLY A 353 12.62 -7.91 5.49
C GLY A 353 11.77 -6.74 5.05
N VAL A 354 10.92 -6.26 5.92
CA VAL A 354 10.02 -5.12 5.64
C VAL A 354 10.79 -3.82 5.43
N GLU A 355 11.79 -3.52 6.28
CA GLU A 355 12.61 -2.31 6.16
C GLU A 355 13.32 -2.24 4.80
N ASN A 356 13.74 -3.38 4.26
CA ASN A 356 14.40 -3.45 2.96
C ASN A 356 13.49 -2.96 1.82
N PHE A 357 12.17 -3.24 1.87
CA PHE A 357 11.18 -2.88 0.85
C PHE A 357 10.33 -1.65 1.21
N ALA A 358 10.83 -0.77 2.09
CA ALA A 358 10.11 0.45 2.46
C ALA A 358 9.82 1.40 1.28
N ILE A 359 10.61 1.32 0.20
CA ILE A 359 10.37 2.05 -1.05
C ILE A 359 9.08 1.53 -1.69
N GLU A 360 8.99 0.25 -1.99
CA GLU A 360 7.83 -0.40 -2.62
C GLU A 360 6.58 -0.25 -1.76
N CYS A 361 6.69 -0.40 -0.44
CA CYS A 361 5.58 -0.15 0.49
C CYS A 361 5.01 1.27 0.33
N SER A 362 5.89 2.27 0.14
CA SER A 362 5.47 3.66 -0.07
C SER A 362 4.85 3.88 -1.44
N LEU A 363 5.41 3.29 -2.52
CA LEU A 363 4.87 3.36 -3.88
C LEU A 363 3.47 2.74 -3.95
N ILE A 364 3.29 1.55 -3.37
CA ILE A 364 2.02 0.83 -3.33
C ILE A 364 0.96 1.61 -2.57
N LYS A 365 1.33 2.17 -1.40
CA LYS A 365 0.39 2.98 -0.62
C LYS A 365 -0.15 4.15 -1.42
N VAL A 366 0.72 4.84 -2.15
CA VAL A 366 0.32 5.99 -2.96
C VAL A 366 -0.52 5.55 -4.14
N GLY A 367 0.00 4.68 -5.00
CA GLY A 367 -0.67 4.25 -6.22
C GLY A 367 -2.05 3.65 -5.94
N ALA A 368 -2.12 2.59 -5.13
CA ALA A 368 -3.38 1.91 -4.85
C ALA A 368 -4.43 2.79 -4.14
N SER A 369 -4.01 3.72 -3.25
CA SER A 369 -4.96 4.63 -2.59
C SER A 369 -5.50 5.72 -3.52
N GLU A 370 -4.77 6.10 -4.56
CA GLU A 370 -5.23 7.00 -5.61
C GLU A 370 -6.11 6.26 -6.62
N ASP A 371 -5.76 5.04 -6.98
CA ASP A 371 -6.53 4.18 -7.88
C ASP A 371 -7.91 3.86 -7.31
N ILE A 372 -8.03 3.46 -6.04
CA ILE A 372 -9.35 3.20 -5.43
C ILE A 372 -10.21 4.47 -5.39
N GLN A 373 -9.63 5.64 -5.13
CA GLN A 373 -10.36 6.90 -5.14
C GLN A 373 -10.89 7.21 -6.55
N ASN A 374 -10.05 7.04 -7.58
CA ASN A 374 -10.44 7.24 -8.98
C ASN A 374 -11.50 6.20 -9.40
N CYS A 375 -11.32 4.94 -9.03
CA CYS A 375 -12.28 3.88 -9.30
C CYS A 375 -13.66 4.18 -8.68
N ALA A 376 -13.71 4.62 -7.42
CA ALA A 376 -14.94 5.00 -6.75
C ALA A 376 -15.62 6.21 -7.40
N ASP A 377 -14.84 7.20 -7.85
CA ASP A 377 -15.34 8.37 -8.57
C ASP A 377 -15.99 7.98 -9.90
N GLN A 378 -15.32 7.11 -10.67
CA GLN A 378 -15.91 6.57 -11.91
C GLN A 378 -17.15 5.73 -11.65
N GLY A 379 -17.17 4.96 -10.54
CA GLY A 379 -18.35 4.20 -10.11
C GLY A 379 -19.56 5.11 -9.86
N ILE A 380 -19.39 6.19 -9.10
CA ILE A 380 -20.44 7.22 -8.93
C ILE A 380 -20.89 7.77 -10.28
N GLN A 381 -19.95 8.11 -11.14
CA GLN A 381 -20.24 8.71 -12.44
C GLN A 381 -21.02 7.78 -13.37
N ILE A 382 -20.69 6.48 -13.38
CA ILE A 382 -21.42 5.47 -14.17
C ILE A 382 -22.87 5.31 -13.66
N LEU A 383 -23.05 5.29 -12.33
CA LEU A 383 -24.37 5.16 -11.73
C LEU A 383 -25.20 6.45 -11.78
N GLY A 384 -24.56 7.60 -12.04
CA GLY A 384 -25.21 8.91 -12.12
C GLY A 384 -25.90 9.29 -10.80
N GLY A 385 -27.16 9.73 -10.84
CA GLY A 385 -27.91 10.09 -9.63
C GLY A 385 -28.01 8.97 -8.60
N MET A 386 -28.07 7.70 -9.03
CA MET A 386 -28.04 6.55 -8.13
C MET A 386 -26.69 6.38 -7.44
N GLY A 387 -25.60 6.72 -8.11
CA GLY A 387 -24.25 6.68 -7.49
C GLY A 387 -24.04 7.78 -6.44
N PHE A 388 -24.77 8.88 -6.56
CA PHE A 388 -24.75 9.99 -5.61
C PHE A 388 -25.72 9.79 -4.44
N SER A 389 -26.74 8.93 -4.62
CA SER A 389 -27.69 8.56 -3.57
C SER A 389 -27.10 7.53 -2.63
N SER A 390 -27.47 7.60 -1.35
CA SER A 390 -27.15 6.56 -0.35
C SER A 390 -27.91 5.25 -0.54
N ASP A 391 -28.76 5.15 -1.56
CA ASP A 391 -29.45 3.89 -1.92
C ASP A 391 -28.48 2.85 -2.54
N THR A 392 -27.30 3.29 -2.97
CA THR A 392 -26.25 2.44 -3.49
C THR A 392 -24.95 2.60 -2.66
N PRO A 393 -24.05 1.59 -2.66
CA PRO A 393 -22.83 1.67 -1.88
C PRO A 393 -21.72 2.55 -2.51
N MET A 394 -21.98 3.24 -3.63
CA MET A 394 -20.94 3.95 -4.36
C MET A 394 -20.50 5.23 -3.65
N GLU A 395 -21.45 6.01 -3.10
CA GLU A 395 -21.10 7.23 -2.40
C GLU A 395 -20.32 6.95 -1.11
N SER A 396 -20.67 5.89 -0.37
CA SER A 396 -19.93 5.46 0.82
C SER A 396 -18.53 4.94 0.46
N ALA A 397 -18.39 4.16 -0.61
CA ALA A 397 -17.09 3.71 -1.09
C ALA A 397 -16.17 4.89 -1.45
N TRP A 398 -16.70 5.93 -2.09
CA TRP A 398 -15.95 7.16 -2.42
C TRP A 398 -15.49 7.91 -1.17
N ARG A 399 -16.39 8.06 -0.17
CA ARG A 399 -16.06 8.72 1.11
C ARG A 399 -15.01 7.93 1.91
N ASP A 400 -15.16 6.60 1.95
CA ASP A 400 -14.25 5.71 2.67
C ASP A 400 -12.86 5.68 2.03
N ALA A 401 -12.77 5.66 0.69
CA ALA A 401 -11.50 5.67 -0.03
C ALA A 401 -10.65 6.91 0.28
N ARG A 402 -11.31 8.07 0.55
CA ARG A 402 -10.62 9.35 0.68
C ARG A 402 -9.57 9.40 1.79
N ILE A 403 -9.78 8.70 2.89
CA ILE A 403 -8.85 8.68 4.02
C ILE A 403 -7.54 7.96 3.68
N GLY A 404 -7.56 7.01 2.73
CA GLY A 404 -6.40 6.25 2.28
C GLY A 404 -5.23 7.12 1.81
N ARG A 405 -5.50 8.33 1.33
CA ARG A 405 -4.48 9.30 0.90
C ARG A 405 -3.91 10.15 2.04
N ILE A 406 -4.44 10.03 3.27
CA ILE A 406 -4.11 10.90 4.42
C ILE A 406 -3.34 10.14 5.49
N TYR A 407 -3.91 9.04 6.02
CA TYR A 407 -3.28 8.29 7.09
C TYR A 407 -2.14 7.37 6.60
N GLU A 408 -1.38 6.74 7.51
CA GLU A 408 -0.17 5.96 7.21
C GLU A 408 0.94 6.81 6.52
N GLY A 409 0.97 8.13 6.84
CA GLY A 409 1.70 9.16 6.13
C GLY A 409 0.94 9.62 4.88
N THR A 410 0.81 10.94 4.70
CA THR A 410 0.13 11.46 3.50
C THR A 410 0.81 10.96 2.21
N ASN A 411 0.08 10.98 1.09
CA ASN A 411 0.65 10.55 -0.19
C ASN A 411 1.86 11.40 -0.57
N GLU A 412 1.86 12.68 -0.22
CA GLU A 412 3.01 13.59 -0.42
C GLU A 412 4.23 13.14 0.40
N ILE A 413 4.04 12.79 1.67
CA ILE A 413 5.11 12.27 2.53
C ILE A 413 5.68 10.96 1.97
N ASN A 414 4.82 10.03 1.55
CA ASN A 414 5.26 8.75 0.99
C ASN A 414 6.01 8.92 -0.34
N ARG A 415 5.60 9.86 -1.20
CA ARG A 415 6.34 10.21 -2.42
C ARG A 415 7.75 10.70 -2.09
N MET A 416 7.88 11.68 -1.21
CA MET A 416 9.20 12.19 -0.81
C MET A 416 10.03 11.11 -0.12
N LEU A 417 9.42 10.29 0.72
CA LEU A 417 10.07 9.20 1.43
C LEU A 417 10.64 8.15 0.47
N SER A 418 9.91 7.76 -0.57
CA SER A 418 10.37 6.74 -1.54
C SER A 418 11.66 7.18 -2.25
N ILE A 419 11.73 8.42 -2.71
CA ILE A 419 12.93 8.98 -3.36
C ILE A 419 14.07 9.15 -2.34
N GLY A 420 13.78 9.68 -1.14
CA GLY A 420 14.79 9.83 -0.08
C GLY A 420 15.42 8.49 0.33
N LEU A 421 14.60 7.43 0.46
CA LEU A 421 15.10 6.08 0.77
C LEU A 421 15.92 5.49 -0.38
N LEU A 422 15.51 5.68 -1.63
CA LEU A 422 16.24 5.24 -2.80
C LEU A 422 17.65 5.86 -2.84
N LEU A 423 17.74 7.18 -2.68
CA LEU A 423 19.01 7.91 -2.66
C LEU A 423 19.88 7.46 -1.46
N LYS A 424 19.29 7.29 -0.29
CA LYS A 424 19.99 6.81 0.92
C LYS A 424 20.60 5.42 0.72
N LYS A 425 19.84 4.47 0.10
CA LYS A 425 20.37 3.14 -0.23
C LYS A 425 21.55 3.23 -1.21
N GLY A 426 21.46 4.08 -2.23
CA GLY A 426 22.56 4.33 -3.16
C GLY A 426 23.80 4.89 -2.46
N MET A 427 23.65 5.90 -1.58
CA MET A 427 24.75 6.48 -0.82
C MET A 427 25.42 5.49 0.14
N LYS A 428 24.67 4.55 0.71
CA LYS A 428 25.18 3.50 1.61
C LYS A 428 25.79 2.31 0.87
N GLY A 429 25.70 2.25 -0.46
CA GLY A 429 26.11 1.08 -1.23
C GLY A 429 25.23 -0.15 -1.05
N GLU A 430 24.01 0.01 -0.52
CA GLU A 430 23.01 -1.05 -0.41
C GLU A 430 22.33 -1.34 -1.76
N LEU A 431 22.43 -0.40 -2.69
CA LEU A 431 21.96 -0.47 -4.08
C LEU A 431 23.01 0.18 -4.99
N ASP A 432 23.41 -0.50 -6.07
CA ASP A 432 24.40 -0.01 -7.05
C ASP A 432 23.83 1.12 -7.94
N LEU A 433 23.29 2.16 -7.30
CA LEU A 433 22.56 3.23 -7.96
C LEU A 433 23.50 4.14 -8.77
N MET A 434 24.69 4.49 -8.25
CA MET A 434 25.62 5.39 -8.95
C MET A 434 26.17 4.78 -10.24
N PRO A 435 26.63 3.52 -10.27
CA PRO A 435 27.00 2.87 -11.53
C PRO A 435 25.84 2.83 -12.54
N ALA A 436 24.62 2.55 -12.06
CA ALA A 436 23.43 2.50 -12.90
C ALA A 436 23.11 3.89 -13.52
N VAL A 437 23.22 4.98 -12.76
CA VAL A 437 23.05 6.36 -13.26
C VAL A 437 24.06 6.67 -14.35
N MET A 438 25.35 6.32 -14.15
CA MET A 438 26.40 6.55 -15.16
C MET A 438 26.14 5.75 -16.44
N GLN A 439 25.75 4.47 -16.32
CA GLN A 439 25.40 3.64 -17.45
C GLN A 439 24.17 4.17 -18.20
N ALA A 440 23.16 4.61 -17.48
CA ALA A 440 21.96 5.21 -18.07
C ALA A 440 22.28 6.44 -18.91
N ALA A 441 23.09 7.37 -18.38
CA ALA A 441 23.50 8.57 -19.11
C ALA A 441 24.30 8.24 -20.38
N MET A 442 25.22 7.27 -20.29
CA MET A 442 26.02 6.82 -21.44
C MET A 442 25.15 6.15 -22.52
N ARG A 443 24.23 5.26 -22.10
CA ARG A 443 23.34 4.54 -23.01
C ARG A 443 22.39 5.48 -23.73
N LEU A 444 21.69 6.36 -23.02
CA LEU A 444 20.76 7.32 -23.60
C LEU A 444 21.43 8.32 -24.55
N GLY A 445 22.73 8.63 -24.32
CA GLY A 445 23.51 9.54 -25.20
C GLY A 445 24.04 8.89 -26.48
N SER A 446 24.27 7.57 -26.49
CA SER A 446 25.00 6.87 -27.56
C SER A 446 24.14 6.04 -28.51
N GLU A 447 22.96 5.61 -28.13
CA GLU A 447 22.24 4.57 -28.85
C GLU A 447 21.27 5.07 -29.92
N LYS A 448 21.26 4.37 -31.06
CA LYS A 448 20.11 4.25 -31.94
C LYS A 448 18.96 3.60 -31.17
N ALA A 449 17.71 4.02 -31.43
CA ALA A 449 16.55 3.32 -30.91
C ALA A 449 16.69 1.81 -31.22
N LYS A 450 16.55 0.95 -30.19
CA LYS A 450 16.63 -0.50 -30.38
C LYS A 450 15.47 -0.97 -31.26
N GLU A 451 15.75 -1.95 -32.13
CA GLU A 451 14.70 -2.72 -32.76
C GLU A 451 13.90 -3.46 -31.68
N ILE A 452 12.58 -3.37 -31.78
CA ILE A 452 11.68 -4.10 -30.91
C ILE A 452 11.78 -5.58 -31.23
N THR A 453 11.94 -6.41 -30.23
CA THR A 453 11.83 -7.87 -30.40
C THR A 453 10.37 -8.24 -30.55
N ASP A 454 10.07 -9.23 -31.45
CA ASP A 454 8.71 -9.75 -31.55
C ASP A 454 8.24 -10.41 -30.27
N GLY A 455 6.98 -10.19 -29.91
CA GLY A 455 6.37 -10.81 -28.73
C GLY A 455 5.28 -9.94 -28.07
N PRO A 456 4.45 -10.54 -27.22
CA PRO A 456 3.44 -9.78 -26.50
C PRO A 456 4.12 -8.77 -25.56
N LEU A 457 3.58 -7.58 -25.47
CA LEU A 457 4.08 -6.47 -24.60
C LEU A 457 5.56 -6.12 -24.81
N ALA A 458 6.16 -6.49 -25.95
CA ALA A 458 7.58 -6.26 -26.18
C ALA A 458 7.92 -4.76 -26.23
N GLN A 459 7.04 -3.97 -26.82
CA GLN A 459 7.19 -2.51 -26.91
C GLN A 459 6.97 -1.85 -25.56
N GLU A 460 5.94 -2.24 -24.81
CA GLU A 460 5.64 -1.77 -23.47
C GLU A 460 6.79 -2.07 -22.51
N HIS A 461 7.32 -3.29 -22.55
CA HIS A 461 8.47 -3.68 -21.74
C HIS A 461 9.71 -2.85 -22.08
N GLN A 462 10.02 -2.66 -23.38
CA GLN A 462 11.14 -1.82 -23.79
C GLN A 462 10.94 -0.35 -23.36
N LEU A 463 9.71 0.16 -23.43
CA LEU A 463 9.39 1.52 -23.05
C LEU A 463 9.60 1.73 -21.53
N ILE A 464 9.16 0.80 -20.70
CA ILE A 464 9.40 0.84 -19.25
C ILE A 464 10.90 0.75 -18.92
N GLU A 465 11.66 -0.11 -19.61
CA GLU A 465 13.12 -0.16 -19.46
C GLU A 465 13.79 1.17 -19.85
N ASN A 466 13.29 1.86 -20.87
CA ASN A 466 13.77 3.18 -21.23
C ASN A 466 13.42 4.23 -20.15
N PHE A 467 12.21 4.16 -19.57
CA PHE A 467 11.82 5.06 -18.49
C PHE A 467 12.64 4.84 -17.22
N LYS A 468 13.05 3.63 -16.91
CA LYS A 468 14.03 3.38 -15.83
C LYS A 468 15.34 4.12 -16.08
N GLN A 469 15.85 4.06 -17.31
CA GLN A 469 17.08 4.77 -17.66
C GLN A 469 16.91 6.30 -17.61
N LEU A 470 15.81 6.83 -18.12
CA LEU A 470 15.47 8.26 -18.06
C LEU A 470 15.33 8.72 -16.61
N PHE A 471 14.62 7.95 -15.76
CA PHE A 471 14.49 8.23 -14.33
C PHE A 471 15.86 8.30 -13.64
N LEU A 472 16.73 7.31 -13.88
CA LEU A 472 18.08 7.27 -13.30
C LEU A 472 18.92 8.49 -13.74
N MET A 473 18.92 8.83 -15.02
CA MET A 473 19.65 9.98 -15.56
C MET A 473 19.15 11.30 -14.93
N ILE A 474 17.83 11.52 -14.91
CA ILE A 474 17.24 12.77 -14.40
C ILE A 474 17.40 12.88 -12.88
N THR A 475 17.26 11.79 -12.14
CA THR A 475 17.54 11.75 -10.70
C THR A 475 19.01 12.04 -10.41
N GLY A 476 19.93 11.51 -11.22
CA GLY A 476 21.36 11.82 -11.17
C GLY A 476 21.63 13.31 -11.37
N ASN A 477 21.04 13.94 -12.39
CA ASN A 477 21.17 15.36 -12.67
C ASN A 477 20.61 16.22 -11.52
N ALA A 478 19.45 15.83 -10.95
CA ALA A 478 18.86 16.52 -9.80
C ALA A 478 19.79 16.44 -8.57
N THR A 479 20.33 15.25 -8.30
CA THR A 479 21.28 15.03 -7.19
C THR A 479 22.57 15.81 -7.38
N GLN A 480 23.09 15.85 -8.59
CA GLN A 480 24.29 16.63 -8.92
C GLN A 480 24.06 18.14 -8.72
N LYS A 481 22.90 18.66 -9.13
CA LYS A 481 22.57 20.08 -9.04
C LYS A 481 22.32 20.54 -7.62
N TYR A 482 21.58 19.78 -6.84
CA TYR A 482 21.10 20.21 -5.53
C TYR A 482 21.85 19.59 -4.34
N GLY A 483 22.54 18.45 -4.53
CA GLY A 483 23.21 17.74 -3.43
C GLY A 483 22.28 17.45 -2.26
N THR A 484 22.68 17.82 -1.05
CA THR A 484 21.87 17.67 0.17
C THR A 484 20.61 18.55 0.20
N LYS A 485 20.55 19.62 -0.61
CA LYS A 485 19.37 20.49 -0.70
C LYS A 485 18.26 19.90 -1.57
N LEU A 486 18.46 18.74 -2.20
CA LEU A 486 17.41 18.09 -2.98
C LEU A 486 16.18 17.77 -2.12
N GLU A 487 16.34 17.57 -0.81
CA GLU A 487 15.22 17.37 0.13
C GLU A 487 14.27 18.58 0.22
N GLU A 488 14.77 19.79 -0.09
CA GLU A 488 13.98 21.03 -0.10
C GLU A 488 13.20 21.19 -1.41
N GLU A 489 13.62 20.51 -2.49
CA GLU A 489 13.01 20.57 -3.83
C GLU A 489 11.81 19.61 -3.93
N GLN A 490 10.80 19.81 -3.08
CA GLN A 490 9.70 18.87 -2.91
C GLN A 490 8.91 18.60 -4.19
N GLN A 491 8.72 19.58 -5.09
CA GLN A 491 8.03 19.38 -6.36
C GLN A 491 8.81 18.46 -7.30
N VAL A 492 10.14 18.53 -7.29
CA VAL A 492 11.01 17.62 -8.04
C VAL A 492 10.89 16.20 -7.48
N LEU A 493 10.95 16.05 -6.15
CA LEU A 493 10.78 14.75 -5.49
C LEU A 493 9.41 14.13 -5.76
N GLN A 494 8.34 14.93 -5.73
CA GLN A 494 6.98 14.48 -6.06
C GLN A 494 6.91 13.98 -7.51
N ALA A 495 7.44 14.74 -8.47
CA ALA A 495 7.44 14.35 -9.88
C ALA A 495 8.25 13.07 -10.13
N LEU A 496 9.42 12.94 -9.51
CA LEU A 496 10.23 11.72 -9.59
C LEU A 496 9.51 10.51 -8.96
N ALA A 497 8.82 10.72 -7.85
CA ALA A 497 8.05 9.65 -7.21
C ALA A 497 6.87 9.19 -8.07
N ASP A 498 6.16 10.10 -8.75
CA ASP A 498 5.11 9.73 -9.71
C ASP A 498 5.69 8.85 -10.83
N VAL A 499 6.84 9.21 -11.40
CA VAL A 499 7.53 8.39 -12.40
C VAL A 499 7.89 7.00 -11.86
N LEU A 500 8.37 6.94 -10.62
CA LEU A 500 8.78 5.68 -9.99
C LEU A 500 7.59 4.76 -9.71
N ILE A 501 6.44 5.31 -9.30
CA ILE A 501 5.18 4.58 -9.10
C ILE A 501 4.75 3.94 -10.42
N GLU A 502 4.65 4.73 -11.49
CA GLU A 502 4.20 4.23 -12.80
C GLU A 502 5.14 3.17 -13.38
N ILE A 503 6.45 3.32 -13.21
CA ILE A 503 7.43 2.30 -13.61
C ILE A 503 7.17 0.99 -12.87
N TYR A 504 7.01 1.03 -11.53
CA TYR A 504 6.84 -0.16 -10.73
C TYR A 504 5.52 -0.89 -11.02
N PHE A 505 4.44 -0.14 -11.14
CA PHE A 505 3.10 -0.66 -11.44
C PHE A 505 3.05 -1.26 -12.86
N SER A 506 3.50 -0.52 -13.86
CA SER A 506 3.57 -0.99 -15.25
C SER A 506 4.43 -2.25 -15.39
N GLU A 507 5.64 -2.27 -14.83
CA GLU A 507 6.51 -3.44 -14.87
C GLU A 507 5.86 -4.65 -14.21
N SER A 508 5.21 -4.46 -13.06
CA SER A 508 4.56 -5.55 -12.34
C SER A 508 3.44 -6.19 -13.16
N ALA A 509 2.64 -5.39 -13.86
CA ALA A 509 1.60 -5.90 -14.76
C ALA A 509 2.17 -6.59 -16.00
N ILE A 510 3.20 -6.02 -16.62
CA ILE A 510 3.90 -6.63 -17.76
C ILE A 510 4.43 -8.02 -17.36
N LEU A 511 5.14 -8.11 -16.25
CA LEU A 511 5.74 -9.37 -15.78
C LEU A 511 4.67 -10.43 -15.45
N ARG A 512 3.57 -10.03 -14.77
CA ARG A 512 2.43 -10.94 -14.51
C ARG A 512 1.82 -11.46 -15.82
N THR A 513 1.54 -10.57 -16.75
CA THR A 513 0.91 -10.92 -18.02
C THR A 513 1.81 -11.83 -18.84
N LEU A 514 3.10 -11.54 -18.94
CA LEU A 514 4.07 -12.39 -19.66
C LEU A 514 4.20 -13.77 -19.00
N LYS A 515 4.28 -13.85 -17.66
CA LYS A 515 4.29 -15.12 -16.94
C LYS A 515 3.06 -15.97 -17.26
N ASN A 516 1.88 -15.35 -17.27
CA ASN A 516 0.64 -16.06 -17.56
C ASN A 516 0.54 -16.44 -19.04
N CYS A 517 1.08 -15.65 -19.97
CA CYS A 517 1.24 -16.06 -21.38
C CYS A 517 2.13 -17.30 -21.52
N ASN A 518 3.24 -17.36 -20.78
CA ASN A 518 4.12 -18.53 -20.78
C ASN A 518 3.42 -19.79 -20.23
N ARG A 519 2.57 -19.61 -19.21
CA ARG A 519 1.87 -20.71 -18.51
C ARG A 519 0.68 -21.26 -19.29
N SER A 520 -0.14 -20.41 -19.88
CA SER A 520 -1.47 -20.78 -20.43
C SER A 520 -1.67 -20.40 -21.90
N GLY A 521 -0.68 -19.79 -22.53
CA GLY A 521 -0.72 -19.39 -23.94
C GLY A 521 -1.34 -17.99 -24.16
N LEU A 522 -0.97 -17.36 -25.27
CA LEU A 522 -1.35 -15.98 -25.61
C LEU A 522 -2.86 -15.77 -25.72
N SER A 523 -3.56 -16.73 -26.36
CA SER A 523 -5.00 -16.61 -26.60
C SER A 523 -5.84 -16.58 -25.32
N SER A 524 -5.33 -17.13 -24.22
CA SER A 524 -6.01 -17.08 -22.92
C SER A 524 -5.77 -15.77 -22.17
N GLN A 525 -4.82 -14.94 -22.61
CA GLN A 525 -4.38 -13.72 -21.95
C GLN A 525 -4.69 -12.45 -22.75
N GLU A 526 -5.52 -12.53 -23.79
CA GLU A 526 -5.79 -11.41 -24.69
C GLU A 526 -6.34 -10.14 -23.99
N ILE A 527 -7.13 -10.32 -22.94
CA ILE A 527 -7.70 -9.20 -22.20
C ILE A 527 -6.69 -8.62 -21.19
N GLN A 528 -5.90 -9.46 -20.54
CA GLN A 528 -4.83 -9.03 -19.65
C GLN A 528 -3.74 -8.28 -20.42
N ILE A 529 -3.40 -8.75 -21.64
CA ILE A 529 -2.51 -8.02 -22.56
C ILE A 529 -3.12 -6.64 -22.84
N ALA A 530 -4.39 -6.58 -23.26
CA ALA A 530 -5.04 -5.31 -23.59
C ALA A 530 -5.13 -4.35 -22.37
N MET A 531 -5.40 -4.88 -21.16
CA MET A 531 -5.38 -4.06 -19.93
C MET A 531 -3.98 -3.51 -19.62
N THR A 532 -2.95 -4.33 -19.82
CA THR A 532 -1.56 -3.92 -19.60
C THR A 532 -1.11 -2.86 -20.61
N GLU A 533 -1.41 -3.08 -21.91
CA GLU A 533 -1.15 -2.09 -22.98
C GLU A 533 -1.86 -0.76 -22.71
N ASN A 534 -3.16 -0.81 -22.36
CA ASN A 534 -3.93 0.40 -22.04
C ASN A 534 -3.33 1.17 -20.85
N TYR A 535 -2.93 0.46 -19.78
CA TYR A 535 -2.32 1.11 -18.62
C TYR A 535 -0.97 1.73 -18.95
N VAL A 536 -0.09 1.00 -19.63
CA VAL A 536 1.24 1.50 -20.01
C VAL A 536 1.15 2.71 -20.93
N PHE A 537 0.15 2.75 -21.82
CA PHE A 537 -0.10 3.91 -22.69
C PHE A 537 -0.45 5.17 -21.85
N GLU A 538 -1.31 5.05 -20.84
CA GLU A 538 -1.63 6.18 -19.95
C GLU A 538 -0.42 6.58 -19.07
N ALA A 539 0.28 5.59 -18.53
CA ALA A 539 1.48 5.80 -17.73
C ALA A 539 2.58 6.54 -18.51
N GLN A 540 2.76 6.20 -19.79
CA GLN A 540 3.71 6.90 -20.69
C GLN A 540 3.43 8.40 -20.73
N GLY A 541 2.16 8.80 -20.88
CA GLY A 541 1.78 10.21 -20.90
C GLY A 541 2.13 10.92 -19.58
N LEU A 542 1.84 10.30 -18.44
CA LEU A 542 2.16 10.85 -17.13
C LEU A 542 3.68 10.92 -16.89
N ILE A 543 4.41 9.85 -17.14
CA ILE A 543 5.86 9.77 -16.97
C ILE A 543 6.56 10.84 -17.81
N THR A 544 6.20 10.92 -19.10
CA THR A 544 6.78 11.91 -20.03
C THR A 544 6.53 13.33 -19.55
N LYS A 545 5.31 13.64 -19.08
CA LYS A 545 4.97 14.94 -18.50
C LYS A 545 5.84 15.25 -17.29
N ARG A 546 5.96 14.33 -16.33
CA ARG A 546 6.71 14.52 -15.09
C ARG A 546 8.20 14.69 -15.33
N ILE A 547 8.79 13.86 -16.18
CA ILE A 547 10.20 14.01 -16.56
C ILE A 547 10.43 15.35 -17.24
N LYS A 548 9.55 15.78 -18.14
CA LYS A 548 9.62 17.08 -18.80
C LYS A 548 9.58 18.25 -17.80
N GLU A 549 8.67 18.20 -16.82
CA GLU A 549 8.59 19.21 -15.74
C GLU A 549 9.92 19.31 -14.98
N VAL A 550 10.54 18.17 -14.63
CA VAL A 550 11.83 18.13 -13.95
C VAL A 550 12.95 18.67 -14.84
N ILE A 551 13.02 18.29 -16.12
CA ILE A 551 14.01 18.81 -17.08
C ILE A 551 13.91 20.35 -17.17
N LEU A 552 12.72 20.89 -17.34
CA LEU A 552 12.50 22.33 -17.46
C LEU A 552 12.98 23.08 -16.20
N HIS A 553 12.73 22.51 -15.03
CA HIS A 553 13.18 23.09 -13.75
C HIS A 553 14.70 22.98 -13.55
N LEU A 554 15.27 21.83 -13.85
CA LEU A 554 16.72 21.60 -13.70
C LEU A 554 17.55 22.48 -14.65
N SER A 555 17.15 22.61 -15.91
CA SER A 555 17.90 23.36 -16.91
C SER A 555 17.87 24.88 -16.67
N GLY A 556 16.88 25.41 -15.94
CA GLY A 556 16.79 26.84 -15.66
C GLY A 556 16.88 27.70 -16.93
N GLU A 557 17.91 28.57 -17.03
CA GLU A 557 18.17 29.41 -18.19
C GLU A 557 19.04 28.74 -19.27
N ASN A 558 19.61 27.56 -18.99
CA ASN A 558 20.48 26.83 -19.93
C ASN A 558 19.62 26.17 -21.05
N LYS A 559 19.45 26.90 -22.16
CA LYS A 559 18.63 26.45 -23.29
C LYS A 559 19.20 25.24 -24.02
N ASP A 560 20.51 25.15 -24.14
CA ASP A 560 21.16 24.05 -24.89
C ASP A 560 20.99 22.72 -24.14
N GLU A 561 21.26 22.73 -22.84
CA GLU A 561 21.02 21.56 -21.98
C GLU A 561 19.54 21.13 -22.01
N ARG A 562 18.63 22.09 -21.92
CA ARG A 562 17.20 21.85 -22.01
C ARG A 562 16.80 21.14 -23.29
N ILE A 563 17.28 21.65 -24.44
CA ILE A 563 16.98 21.08 -25.76
C ILE A 563 17.52 19.65 -25.81
N GLN A 564 18.79 19.44 -25.42
CA GLN A 564 19.42 18.12 -25.43
C GLN A 564 18.65 17.11 -24.58
N LEU A 565 18.25 17.46 -23.35
CA LEU A 565 17.50 16.55 -22.46
C LEU A 565 16.08 16.25 -22.98
N LEU A 566 15.42 17.25 -23.59
CA LEU A 566 14.11 17.04 -24.21
C LEU A 566 14.17 16.14 -25.45
N GLU A 567 15.24 16.26 -26.26
CA GLU A 567 15.48 15.35 -27.40
C GLU A 567 15.72 13.91 -26.93
N VAL A 568 16.47 13.71 -25.85
CA VAL A 568 16.64 12.40 -25.22
C VAL A 568 15.31 11.84 -24.73
N LEU A 569 14.50 12.64 -24.04
CA LEU A 569 13.17 12.23 -23.59
C LEU A 569 12.28 11.83 -24.76
N GLN A 570 12.21 12.65 -25.81
CA GLN A 570 11.40 12.36 -26.99
C GLN A 570 11.85 11.06 -27.69
N LYS A 571 13.16 10.84 -27.82
CA LYS A 571 13.73 9.69 -28.49
C LYS A 571 13.45 8.35 -27.78
N HIS A 572 13.44 8.36 -26.43
CA HIS A 572 13.39 7.15 -25.62
C HIS A 572 12.07 6.97 -24.86
N GLY A 573 11.25 8.02 -24.72
CA GLY A 573 10.00 8.03 -23.99
C GLY A 573 8.74 7.90 -24.86
N GLU A 574 8.89 7.65 -26.16
CA GLU A 574 7.76 7.52 -27.08
C GLU A 574 7.61 6.09 -27.61
N TYR A 575 6.38 5.73 -27.93
CA TYR A 575 6.07 4.51 -28.67
C TYR A 575 6.63 4.61 -30.09
N ILE A 576 7.06 3.48 -30.65
CA ILE A 576 7.41 3.37 -32.07
C ILE A 576 6.13 3.19 -32.89
N ASP A 577 5.25 2.29 -32.42
CA ASP A 577 3.92 2.07 -32.98
C ASP A 577 2.88 2.25 -31.87
N HIS A 578 2.12 3.34 -31.94
CA HIS A 578 1.18 3.69 -30.90
C HIS A 578 -0.01 2.74 -30.88
N PRO A 579 -0.42 2.21 -29.72
CA PRO A 579 -1.59 1.34 -29.63
C PRO A 579 -2.87 2.14 -29.90
N ASP A 580 -3.87 1.47 -30.49
CA ASP A 580 -5.24 2.01 -30.58
C ASP A 580 -5.92 1.94 -29.21
N SER A 581 -5.72 2.96 -28.38
CA SER A 581 -6.25 3.02 -27.01
C SER A 581 -7.79 2.92 -26.97
N PHE A 582 -8.50 3.44 -27.95
CA PHE A 582 -9.96 3.32 -28.03
C PHE A 582 -10.39 1.87 -28.35
N GLY A 583 -9.68 1.21 -29.24
CA GLY A 583 -9.87 -0.21 -29.56
C GLY A 583 -9.59 -1.10 -28.36
N LEU A 584 -8.48 -0.86 -27.62
CA LEU A 584 -8.14 -1.58 -26.41
C LEU A 584 -9.22 -1.44 -25.33
N ARG A 585 -9.65 -0.21 -25.02
CA ARG A 585 -10.69 0.05 -24.02
C ARG A 585 -12.03 -0.59 -24.41
N THR A 586 -12.38 -0.56 -25.70
CA THR A 586 -13.58 -1.24 -26.20
C THR A 586 -13.48 -2.75 -26.02
N LYS A 587 -12.35 -3.38 -26.36
CA LYS A 587 -12.10 -4.82 -26.20
C LYS A 587 -12.20 -5.27 -24.73
N ILE A 588 -11.55 -4.53 -23.81
CA ILE A 588 -11.59 -4.78 -22.38
C ILE A 588 -13.03 -4.69 -21.85
N ALA A 589 -13.71 -3.57 -22.15
CA ALA A 589 -15.05 -3.34 -21.66
C ALA A 589 -16.06 -4.36 -22.21
N ASP A 590 -16.01 -4.70 -23.49
CA ASP A 590 -16.91 -5.68 -24.10
C ASP A 590 -16.80 -7.05 -23.45
N HIS A 591 -15.58 -7.46 -23.09
CA HIS A 591 -15.37 -8.71 -22.35
C HIS A 591 -16.03 -8.64 -20.96
N LEU A 592 -15.74 -7.61 -20.18
CA LEU A 592 -16.27 -7.44 -18.83
C LEU A 592 -17.80 -7.27 -18.80
N ILE A 593 -18.36 -6.56 -19.77
CA ILE A 593 -19.82 -6.39 -19.96
C ILE A 593 -20.48 -7.75 -20.21
N LYS A 594 -19.84 -8.61 -21.03
CA LYS A 594 -20.31 -9.98 -21.30
C LYS A 594 -20.24 -10.84 -20.06
N GLU A 595 -19.17 -10.79 -19.29
CA GLU A 595 -19.00 -11.53 -18.03
C GLU A 595 -19.83 -10.96 -16.87
N ASN A 596 -20.37 -9.75 -17.03
CA ASN A 596 -21.16 -9.00 -16.05
C ASN A 596 -20.43 -8.79 -14.71
N LYS A 597 -19.11 -8.77 -14.70
CA LYS A 597 -18.26 -8.59 -13.51
C LYS A 597 -16.81 -8.35 -13.87
N TYR A 598 -16.02 -7.89 -12.92
CA TYR A 598 -14.57 -8.03 -12.95
C TYR A 598 -14.19 -9.52 -12.71
N CYS A 599 -13.33 -10.11 -13.54
CA CYS A 599 -13.09 -11.55 -13.57
C CYS A 599 -11.62 -11.98 -13.64
N PHE A 600 -10.69 -11.12 -13.20
CA PHE A 600 -9.24 -11.38 -13.22
C PHE A 600 -8.63 -11.50 -11.84
#